data_09bf108087aacdae6d08592c46b37e74
#
_entry.id   09bf108087aacdae6d08592c46b37e74
#
_cell.length_a   1.000
_cell.length_b   1.000
_cell.length_c   1.000
_cell.angle_alpha   90.00
_cell.angle_beta   90.00
_cell.angle_gamma   90.00
#
_symmetry.space_group_name_H-M   'P 1'
#
loop_
_entity.id
_entity.type
_entity.pdbx_description
1 polymer ?
#
loop_
_entity_poly.entity_id
_entity_poly.type
_entity_poly.pdbx_seq_one_letter_code
_entity_poly.pdbx_strand_id
1 'polypeptide(L)'
;MSDDEIKVKPVEKRPSVMIATPMYGGMCTGHYVQGLLLTMQKMRELGVNVAWCQIMNESLITRARNELARIFLESDHDYLMFIDADIGFSGDAIAQLMAADKDVACGIYPKKEVNWDSVKRAAQSAQNDLEDHAGAFVFKDRKSTRLNSSHVKRSRMPS
;
A
#
# COMPACT_ATOMS: atom_id res chain seq x y z
N MET A 1 51.83 -23.54 -2.30
CA MET A 1 50.65 -22.85 -2.86
C MET A 1 49.70 -22.68 -1.70
N SER A 2 49.63 -21.51 -1.12
CA SER A 2 48.77 -21.20 0.03
C SER A 2 47.36 -20.93 -0.49
N ASP A 3 46.41 -21.78 -0.07
CA ASP A 3 44.99 -21.53 -0.29
C ASP A 3 44.58 -20.38 0.62
N ASP A 4 44.59 -19.15 0.07
CA ASP A 4 44.01 -18.02 0.71
C ASP A 4 42.46 -18.16 0.67
N GLU A 5 41.90 -18.74 1.72
CA GLU A 5 40.45 -18.74 1.96
C GLU A 5 39.96 -17.30 1.97
N ILE A 6 39.19 -16.92 0.94
CA ILE A 6 38.48 -15.66 0.90
C ILE A 6 37.43 -15.65 2.00
N LYS A 7 37.76 -15.09 3.17
CA LYS A 7 36.81 -14.86 4.25
C LYS A 7 35.80 -13.79 3.85
N VAL A 8 34.67 -14.20 3.30
CA VAL A 8 33.53 -13.32 3.06
C VAL A 8 32.98 -12.92 4.41
N LYS A 9 33.02 -11.62 4.75
CA LYS A 9 32.38 -11.09 5.96
C LYS A 9 30.88 -11.37 5.86
N PRO A 10 30.19 -11.74 6.97
CA PRO A 10 28.75 -11.89 6.97
C PRO A 10 28.12 -10.57 6.52
N VAL A 11 27.36 -10.63 5.42
CA VAL A 11 26.59 -9.47 4.95
C VAL A 11 25.47 -9.28 5.94
N GLU A 12 25.42 -8.13 6.59
CA GLU A 12 24.32 -7.76 7.47
C GLU A 12 23.00 -7.91 6.70
N LYS A 13 22.05 -8.71 7.24
CA LYS A 13 20.77 -8.99 6.58
C LYS A 13 20.02 -7.66 6.41
N ARG A 14 19.80 -7.25 5.16
CA ARG A 14 19.02 -6.04 4.86
C ARG A 14 17.55 -6.33 5.07
N PRO A 15 16.76 -5.39 5.63
CA PRO A 15 15.33 -5.53 5.70
C PRO A 15 14.73 -5.85 4.33
N SER A 16 13.68 -6.67 4.32
CA SER A 16 13.08 -7.14 3.08
C SER A 16 11.55 -7.09 3.15
N VAL A 17 10.91 -6.65 2.05
CA VAL A 17 9.46 -6.59 1.92
C VAL A 17 9.00 -7.32 0.68
N MET A 18 8.00 -8.18 0.82
CA MET A 18 7.28 -8.80 -0.28
C MET A 18 6.00 -8.00 -0.57
N ILE A 19 5.93 -7.38 -1.75
CA ILE A 19 4.71 -6.76 -2.27
C ILE A 19 3.87 -7.85 -2.90
N ALA A 20 2.69 -8.11 -2.34
CA ALA A 20 1.77 -9.18 -2.71
C ALA A 20 0.56 -8.59 -3.44
N THR A 21 0.38 -8.93 -4.72
CA THR A 21 -0.64 -8.35 -5.58
C THR A 21 -1.57 -9.41 -6.14
N PRO A 22 -2.83 -9.47 -5.66
CA PRO A 22 -3.87 -10.21 -6.37
C PRO A 22 -4.16 -9.51 -7.70
N MET A 23 -4.03 -10.23 -8.83
CA MET A 23 -4.12 -9.65 -10.18
C MET A 23 -5.09 -10.45 -11.04
N TYR A 24 -6.39 -10.19 -10.89
CA TYR A 24 -7.40 -10.85 -11.70
C TYR A 24 -7.24 -10.48 -13.18
N GLY A 25 -7.27 -11.48 -14.06
CA GLY A 25 -7.05 -11.28 -15.49
C GLY A 25 -5.62 -10.90 -15.89
N GLY A 26 -4.65 -10.91 -14.95
CA GLY A 26 -3.26 -10.54 -15.24
C GLY A 26 -3.07 -9.04 -15.52
N MET A 27 -4.04 -8.19 -15.16
CA MET A 27 -4.03 -6.75 -15.47
C MET A 27 -3.80 -5.90 -14.22
N CYS A 28 -3.10 -4.78 -14.43
CA CYS A 28 -2.94 -3.74 -13.42
C CYS A 28 -3.08 -2.35 -14.04
N THR A 29 -3.33 -1.34 -13.23
CA THR A 29 -3.42 0.04 -13.70
C THR A 29 -2.06 0.69 -13.90
N GLY A 30 -1.98 1.70 -14.78
CA GLY A 30 -0.75 2.49 -14.97
C GLY A 30 -0.29 3.17 -13.68
N HIS A 31 -1.22 3.65 -12.83
CA HIS A 31 -0.90 4.25 -11.52
C HIS A 31 -0.29 3.22 -10.56
N TYR A 32 -0.75 1.97 -10.59
CA TYR A 32 -0.15 0.88 -9.82
C TYR A 32 1.31 0.66 -10.27
N VAL A 33 1.56 0.54 -11.58
CA VAL A 33 2.91 0.34 -12.13
C VAL A 33 3.83 1.49 -11.76
N GLN A 34 3.36 2.73 -11.88
CA GLN A 34 4.14 3.91 -11.49
C GLN A 34 4.52 3.86 -10.01
N GLY A 35 3.56 3.59 -9.12
CA GLY A 35 3.80 3.45 -7.68
C GLY A 35 4.81 2.36 -7.37
N LEU A 36 4.70 1.20 -8.03
CA LEU A 36 5.60 0.07 -7.85
C LEU A 36 7.05 0.43 -8.25
N LEU A 37 7.25 1.06 -9.41
CA LEU A 37 8.58 1.45 -9.88
C LEU A 37 9.23 2.48 -8.96
N LEU A 38 8.47 3.51 -8.53
CA LEU A 38 8.97 4.52 -7.61
C LEU A 38 9.29 3.92 -6.23
N THR A 39 8.49 2.97 -5.76
CA THR A 39 8.76 2.23 -4.51
C THR A 39 10.03 1.40 -4.63
N MET A 40 10.23 0.67 -5.72
CA MET A 40 11.45 -0.12 -5.91
C MET A 40 12.70 0.77 -5.91
N GLN A 41 12.64 1.95 -6.54
CA GLN A 41 13.72 2.92 -6.50
C GLN A 41 13.96 3.41 -5.06
N LYS A 42 12.91 3.85 -4.37
CA LYS A 42 12.99 4.38 -2.99
C LYS A 42 13.54 3.36 -2.01
N MET A 43 13.05 2.13 -2.06
CA MET A 43 13.50 1.05 -1.18
C MET A 43 14.96 0.69 -1.42
N ARG A 44 15.40 0.71 -2.67
CA ARG A 44 16.82 0.52 -3.01
C ARG A 44 17.70 1.59 -2.36
N GLU A 45 17.28 2.87 -2.40
CA GLU A 45 17.98 3.99 -1.75
C GLU A 45 18.07 3.79 -0.22
N LEU A 46 17.03 3.21 0.39
CA LEU A 46 16.97 2.91 1.82
C LEU A 46 17.66 1.59 2.21
N GLY A 47 18.23 0.85 1.25
CA GLY A 47 18.88 -0.43 1.50
C GLY A 47 17.90 -1.56 1.84
N VAL A 48 16.62 -1.45 1.48
CA VAL A 48 15.58 -2.45 1.70
C VAL A 48 15.43 -3.32 0.44
N ASN A 49 15.42 -4.63 0.60
CA ASN A 49 15.15 -5.56 -0.49
C ASN A 49 13.64 -5.64 -0.77
N VAL A 50 13.26 -5.58 -2.04
CA VAL A 50 11.85 -5.68 -2.47
C VAL A 50 11.69 -6.89 -3.37
N ALA A 51 10.73 -7.74 -3.04
CA ALA A 51 10.19 -8.76 -3.93
C ALA A 51 8.77 -8.38 -4.33
N TRP A 52 8.40 -8.62 -5.57
CA TRP A 52 7.02 -8.47 -6.04
C TRP A 52 6.48 -9.85 -6.44
N CYS A 53 5.42 -10.26 -5.75
CA CYS A 53 4.74 -11.52 -5.97
C CYS A 53 3.28 -11.25 -6.37
N GLN A 54 2.83 -11.85 -7.47
CA GLN A 54 1.46 -11.70 -7.97
C GLN A 54 0.83 -13.06 -8.20
N ILE A 55 -0.49 -13.13 -7.98
CA ILE A 55 -1.31 -14.27 -8.39
C ILE A 55 -2.30 -13.79 -9.43
N MET A 56 -2.22 -14.40 -10.62
CA MET A 56 -3.06 -14.08 -11.76
C MET A 56 -4.22 -15.07 -11.87
N ASN A 57 -5.32 -14.61 -12.48
CA ASN A 57 -6.47 -15.47 -12.86
C ASN A 57 -7.19 -16.19 -11.71
N GLU A 58 -6.96 -15.76 -10.45
CA GLU A 58 -7.78 -16.25 -9.33
C GLU A 58 -8.96 -15.31 -9.10
N SER A 59 -10.16 -15.82 -9.31
CA SER A 59 -11.40 -15.04 -9.18
C SER A 59 -11.80 -14.76 -7.74
N LEU A 60 -11.37 -15.60 -6.79
CA LEU A 60 -11.64 -15.42 -5.37
C LEU A 60 -10.50 -14.68 -4.71
N ILE A 61 -10.71 -13.41 -4.41
CA ILE A 61 -9.71 -12.54 -3.77
C ILE A 61 -9.16 -13.11 -2.45
N THR A 62 -10.00 -13.79 -1.67
CA THR A 62 -9.60 -14.43 -0.42
C THR A 62 -8.63 -15.59 -0.66
N ARG A 63 -8.85 -16.38 -1.72
CA ARG A 63 -7.95 -17.47 -2.09
C ARG A 63 -6.60 -16.93 -2.58
N ALA A 64 -6.63 -15.90 -3.44
CA ALA A 64 -5.41 -15.24 -3.91
C ALA A 64 -4.58 -14.70 -2.73
N ARG A 65 -5.21 -14.00 -1.79
CA ARG A 65 -4.51 -13.46 -0.61
C ARG A 65 -3.98 -14.54 0.31
N ASN A 66 -4.74 -15.62 0.55
CA ASN A 66 -4.26 -16.74 1.36
C ASN A 66 -3.03 -17.40 0.72
N GLU A 67 -3.03 -17.57 -0.59
CA GLU A 67 -1.90 -18.16 -1.29
C GLU A 67 -0.66 -17.24 -1.26
N LEU A 68 -0.84 -15.93 -1.46
CA LEU A 68 0.23 -14.95 -1.30
C LEU A 68 0.80 -14.93 0.13
N ALA A 69 -0.07 -15.05 1.14
CA ALA A 69 0.37 -15.17 2.53
C ALA A 69 1.14 -16.46 2.77
N ARG A 70 0.72 -17.59 2.18
CA ARG A 70 1.46 -18.86 2.25
C ARG A 70 2.86 -18.72 1.65
N ILE A 71 2.97 -18.13 0.45
CA ILE A 71 4.26 -17.89 -0.20
C ILE A 71 5.16 -17.01 0.67
N PHE A 72 4.59 -15.97 1.30
CA PHE A 72 5.35 -15.13 2.23
C PHE A 72 5.87 -15.92 3.43
N LEU A 73 5.02 -16.75 4.06
CA LEU A 73 5.41 -17.56 5.22
C LEU A 73 6.49 -18.60 4.90
N GLU A 74 6.61 -19.03 3.66
CA GLU A 74 7.64 -19.95 3.16
C GLU A 74 8.90 -19.21 2.68
N SER A 75 8.89 -17.86 2.70
CA SER A 75 10.01 -17.02 2.29
C SER A 75 10.77 -16.45 3.48
N ASP A 76 11.95 -15.87 3.22
CA ASP A 76 12.76 -15.17 4.24
C ASP A 76 12.50 -13.67 4.32
N HIS A 77 11.37 -13.18 3.77
CA HIS A 77 11.01 -11.77 3.83
C HIS A 77 10.53 -11.37 5.22
N ASP A 78 10.88 -10.14 5.65
CA ASP A 78 10.56 -9.63 6.98
C ASP A 78 9.16 -8.99 7.02
N TYR A 79 8.69 -8.42 5.90
CA TYR A 79 7.42 -7.71 5.79
C TYR A 79 6.59 -8.20 4.61
N LEU A 80 5.27 -8.28 4.82
CA LEU A 80 4.28 -8.55 3.77
C LEU A 80 3.43 -7.31 3.53
N MET A 81 3.38 -6.83 2.28
CA MET A 81 2.57 -5.70 1.88
C MET A 81 1.57 -6.08 0.80
N PHE A 82 0.27 -6.10 1.13
CA PHE A 82 -0.79 -6.28 0.15
C PHE A 82 -1.13 -4.98 -0.55
N ILE A 83 -1.11 -4.97 -1.89
CA ILE A 83 -1.58 -3.85 -2.71
C ILE A 83 -2.39 -4.42 -3.87
N ASP A 84 -3.65 -3.98 -4.00
CA ASP A 84 -4.49 -4.41 -5.12
C ASP A 84 -4.01 -3.76 -6.44
N ALA A 85 -4.11 -4.49 -7.54
CA ALA A 85 -3.54 -4.13 -8.85
C ALA A 85 -4.10 -2.83 -9.47
N ASP A 86 -5.13 -2.26 -8.88
CA ASP A 86 -5.81 -1.04 -9.32
C ASP A 86 -5.63 0.15 -8.37
N ILE A 87 -4.81 0.01 -7.33
CA ILE A 87 -4.49 1.06 -6.37
C ILE A 87 -3.24 1.83 -6.83
N GLY A 88 -3.37 3.15 -6.96
CA GLY A 88 -2.23 4.06 -7.10
C GLY A 88 -1.67 4.45 -5.73
N PHE A 89 -0.36 4.51 -5.59
CA PHE A 89 0.31 4.86 -4.34
C PHE A 89 1.62 5.61 -4.60
N SER A 90 2.10 6.36 -3.60
CA SER A 90 3.37 7.08 -3.71
C SER A 90 4.57 6.14 -3.49
N GLY A 91 5.71 6.47 -4.07
CA GLY A 91 6.92 5.65 -3.96
C GLY A 91 7.46 5.50 -2.53
N ASP A 92 7.11 6.39 -1.62
CA ASP A 92 7.52 6.38 -0.21
C ASP A 92 6.47 5.74 0.73
N ALA A 93 5.28 5.38 0.21
CA ALA A 93 4.18 4.87 1.03
C ALA A 93 4.56 3.64 1.87
N ILE A 94 5.23 2.66 1.26
CA ILE A 94 5.65 1.44 1.98
C ILE A 94 6.71 1.76 3.02
N ALA A 95 7.67 2.64 2.70
CA ALA A 95 8.69 3.06 3.66
C ALA A 95 8.08 3.75 4.88
N GLN A 96 7.04 4.59 4.68
CA GLN A 96 6.31 5.23 5.77
C GLN A 96 5.57 4.22 6.64
N LEU A 97 4.93 3.19 6.04
CA LEU A 97 4.26 2.14 6.79
C LEU A 97 5.25 1.29 7.60
N MET A 98 6.41 0.95 7.03
CA MET A 98 7.47 0.23 7.75
C MET A 98 8.02 1.08 8.91
N ALA A 99 8.21 2.40 8.70
CA ALA A 99 8.69 3.31 9.74
C ALA A 99 7.70 3.51 10.91
N ALA A 100 6.43 3.15 10.73
CA ALA A 100 5.46 3.18 11.81
C ALA A 100 5.72 2.14 12.92
N ASP A 101 6.56 1.14 12.65
CA ASP A 101 6.97 0.09 13.58
C ASP A 101 5.79 -0.55 14.33
N LYS A 102 4.82 -1.05 13.56
CA LYS A 102 3.62 -1.73 14.04
C LYS A 102 3.50 -3.11 13.43
N ASP A 103 2.95 -4.06 14.20
CA ASP A 103 2.66 -5.41 13.71
C ASP A 103 1.74 -5.39 12.49
N VAL A 104 0.80 -4.43 12.44
CA VAL A 104 -0.09 -4.19 11.31
C VAL A 104 -0.22 -2.70 11.07
N ALA A 105 0.11 -2.26 9.86
CA ALA A 105 -0.07 -0.88 9.40
C ALA A 105 -0.80 -0.86 8.05
N CYS A 106 -1.65 0.12 7.81
CA CYS A 106 -2.34 0.24 6.53
C CYS A 106 -2.47 1.71 6.09
N GLY A 107 -2.44 1.92 4.78
CA GLY A 107 -2.78 3.17 4.14
C GLY A 107 -4.30 3.35 4.04
N ILE A 108 -4.77 4.56 4.20
CA ILE A 108 -6.18 4.91 3.97
C ILE A 108 -6.32 5.36 2.52
N TYR A 109 -7.22 4.73 1.79
CA TYR A 109 -7.53 5.10 0.41
C TYR A 109 -9.04 5.27 0.20
N PRO A 110 -9.47 6.13 -0.73
CA PRO A 110 -10.88 6.35 -1.01
C PRO A 110 -11.49 5.13 -1.69
N LYS A 111 -12.77 4.90 -1.42
CA LYS A 111 -13.56 3.97 -2.20
C LYS A 111 -13.76 4.52 -3.63
N LYS A 112 -13.99 3.63 -4.58
CA LYS A 112 -14.32 3.96 -5.99
C LYS A 112 -15.80 4.37 -6.14
N GLU A 113 -16.30 5.20 -5.24
CA GLU A 113 -17.68 5.71 -5.24
C GLU A 113 -17.69 7.19 -4.87
N VAL A 114 -18.62 7.93 -5.47
CA VAL A 114 -18.83 9.35 -5.15
C VAL A 114 -19.92 9.47 -4.10
N ASN A 115 -19.62 10.14 -2.99
CA ASN A 115 -20.60 10.46 -1.96
C ASN A 115 -21.45 11.68 -2.38
N TRP A 116 -22.46 11.43 -3.22
CA TRP A 116 -23.33 12.48 -3.77
C TRP A 116 -24.06 13.28 -2.69
N ASP A 117 -24.40 12.67 -1.55
CA ASP A 117 -25.07 13.39 -0.46
C ASP A 117 -24.14 14.38 0.22
N SER A 118 -22.85 14.05 0.32
CA SER A 118 -21.83 14.97 0.82
C SER A 118 -21.58 16.12 -0.15
N VAL A 119 -21.49 15.83 -1.44
CA VAL A 119 -21.32 16.83 -2.51
C VAL A 119 -22.50 17.79 -2.53
N LYS A 120 -23.75 17.29 -2.45
CA LYS A 120 -24.96 18.13 -2.42
C LYS A 120 -24.97 19.07 -1.21
N ARG A 121 -24.62 18.58 -0.03
CA ARG A 121 -24.52 19.39 1.18
C ARG A 121 -23.46 20.48 1.06
N ALA A 122 -22.28 20.13 0.53
CA ALA A 122 -21.21 21.09 0.30
C ALA A 122 -21.63 22.20 -0.69
N ALA A 123 -22.28 21.82 -1.80
CA ALA A 123 -22.80 22.77 -2.78
C ALA A 123 -23.86 23.72 -2.18
N GLN A 124 -24.75 23.23 -1.33
CA GLN A 124 -25.74 24.05 -0.63
C GLN A 124 -25.12 25.02 0.38
N SER A 125 -23.94 24.67 0.92
CA SER A 125 -23.18 25.50 1.87
C SER A 125 -22.21 26.47 1.20
N ALA A 126 -22.32 26.66 -0.13
CA ALA A 126 -21.45 27.53 -0.95
C ALA A 126 -19.93 27.23 -0.76
N GLN A 127 -19.56 25.98 -0.51
CA GLN A 127 -18.17 25.56 -0.44
C GLN A 127 -17.62 25.37 -1.86
N ASN A 128 -16.46 25.96 -2.15
CA ASN A 128 -15.87 25.94 -3.49
C ASN A 128 -15.16 24.65 -3.86
N ASP A 129 -14.76 23.84 -2.85
CA ASP A 129 -13.95 22.63 -3.06
C ASP A 129 -14.84 21.37 -2.99
N LEU A 130 -15.75 21.20 -3.95
CA LEU A 130 -16.69 20.07 -3.98
C LEU A 130 -15.98 18.70 -4.11
N GLU A 131 -14.81 18.66 -4.73
CA GLU A 131 -13.99 17.46 -4.89
C GLU A 131 -13.56 16.87 -3.54
N ASP A 132 -13.28 17.72 -2.55
CA ASP A 132 -12.91 17.28 -1.20
C ASP A 132 -14.04 16.54 -0.46
N HIS A 133 -15.28 16.75 -0.91
CA HIS A 133 -16.49 16.13 -0.34
C HIS A 133 -16.96 14.90 -1.11
N ALA A 134 -16.35 14.62 -2.26
CA ALA A 134 -16.75 13.51 -3.12
C ALA A 134 -16.25 12.14 -2.61
N GLY A 135 -15.16 12.10 -1.84
CA GLY A 135 -14.53 10.86 -1.40
C GLY A 135 -15.26 10.17 -0.26
N ALA A 136 -15.47 8.86 -0.40
CA ALA A 136 -15.81 7.97 0.72
C ALA A 136 -14.60 7.10 1.02
N PHE A 137 -14.22 6.98 2.31
CA PHE A 137 -13.07 6.18 2.72
C PHE A 137 -13.46 4.76 3.14
N VAL A 138 -12.53 3.80 2.97
CA VAL A 138 -12.75 2.40 3.33
C VAL A 138 -12.87 2.21 4.84
N PHE A 139 -12.26 3.10 5.63
CA PHE A 139 -12.30 3.05 7.09
C PHE A 139 -13.51 3.76 7.67
N LYS A 140 -14.25 3.03 8.53
CA LYS A 140 -15.31 3.61 9.36
C LYS A 140 -14.84 3.56 10.81
N ASP A 141 -14.60 4.73 11.42
CA ASP A 141 -14.28 4.79 12.84
C ASP A 141 -15.47 4.28 13.66
N ARG A 142 -15.27 3.19 14.40
CA ARG A 142 -16.31 2.62 15.27
C ARG A 142 -16.56 3.42 16.55
N LYS A 143 -15.68 4.38 16.89
CA LYS A 143 -15.77 5.15 18.14
C LYS A 143 -16.56 6.44 18.02
N SER A 144 -16.85 6.93 16.84
CA SER A 144 -17.66 8.14 16.67
C SER A 144 -19.06 7.81 16.20
N THR A 145 -19.97 7.60 17.14
CA THR A 145 -21.42 7.75 16.92
C THR A 145 -21.82 9.21 16.73
N ARG A 146 -20.85 10.14 16.74
CA ARG A 146 -21.05 11.56 16.42
C ARG A 146 -20.28 11.88 15.15
N LEU A 147 -21.03 12.19 14.10
CA LEU A 147 -20.57 12.87 12.91
C LEU A 147 -19.99 14.25 13.29
N ASN A 148 -18.74 14.30 13.71
CA ASN A 148 -17.98 15.53 13.70
C ASN A 148 -17.08 15.50 12.48
N SER A 149 -17.59 16.03 11.39
CA SER A 149 -16.90 16.24 10.12
C SER A 149 -15.77 17.28 10.18
N SER A 150 -15.36 17.73 11.37
CA SER A 150 -14.42 18.85 11.53
C SER A 150 -12.99 18.47 11.88
N HIS A 151 -12.63 17.18 11.96
CA HIS A 151 -11.26 16.77 12.31
C HIS A 151 -10.65 15.69 11.42
N VAL A 152 -10.93 15.70 10.13
CA VAL A 152 -10.04 15.04 9.18
C VAL A 152 -8.88 16.00 8.90
N LYS A 153 -7.82 15.93 9.70
CA LYS A 153 -6.55 16.54 9.31
C LYS A 153 -6.15 15.94 7.97
N ARG A 154 -6.21 16.76 6.92
CA ARG A 154 -5.69 16.43 5.60
C ARG A 154 -4.22 16.04 5.75
N SER A 155 -3.88 14.78 5.57
CA SER A 155 -2.58 14.47 5.01
C SER A 155 -2.74 14.65 3.50
N ARG A 156 -2.34 15.81 2.97
CA ARG A 156 -2.16 15.98 1.54
C ARG A 156 -1.18 14.90 1.10
N MET A 157 -1.63 13.99 0.24
CA MET A 157 -0.69 13.28 -0.61
C MET A 157 -0.02 14.35 -1.47
N PRO A 158 1.31 14.46 -1.48
CA PRO A 158 1.97 15.35 -2.43
C PRO A 158 1.67 14.85 -3.82
N SER A 159 1.23 15.78 -4.66
CA SER A 159 1.05 15.63 -6.11
C SER A 159 2.36 15.23 -6.80
#